data_f4f6fd910b8c0eb007c3f12fe14598f6
#
_entry.id   f4f6fd910b8c0eb007c3f12fe14598f6
#
_cell.length_a   1.000
_cell.length_b   1.000
_cell.length_c   1.000
_cell.angle_alpha   90.00
_cell.angle_beta   90.00
_cell.angle_gamma   90.00
#
_symmetry.space_group_name_H-M   'P 1'
#
loop_
_entity.id
_entity.type
_entity.pdbx_description
1 polymer ?
#
loop_
_entity_poly.entity_id
_entity_poly.type
_entity_poly.pdbx_seq_one_letter_code
_entity_poly.pdbx_strand_id
1 'polypeptide(L)'
;MSPSSAVTPTTASASTTARPSRSPTRPPVDIVQILKDRQVDVLVCYLPVGSEVAAKFYAQCAIDAKVAFVNALPVFIAGTKEWADKFTEAGVPIVGDDIKSQVGATITHRVMAKLFEDRGVLLERTMQLNVGGNMDFKNMLERDRLESKKISKTQAVTSQIDRDLGADNVHIGPSDYVAWLDDRKWAFVRLEGRAFGDVPLSLEYKLEVWDSPNSAGVIIDAVRAAKIALDRGIGGPILSASSYFMKSPPVQYFDDEARDNVEKFIKGEVER
;
A
#
# COMPACT_ATOMS: atom_id res chain seq x y z
N MET A 1 -6.39 -8.54 -38.37
CA MET A 1 -7.17 -7.60 -37.55
C MET A 1 -8.04 -8.43 -36.65
N SER A 2 -7.58 -8.73 -35.44
CA SER A 2 -8.36 -9.45 -34.42
C SER A 2 -9.13 -8.42 -33.60
N PRO A 3 -10.42 -8.65 -33.29
CA PRO A 3 -11.17 -7.70 -32.51
C PRO A 3 -10.65 -7.70 -31.06
N SER A 4 -10.28 -6.52 -30.57
CA SER A 4 -9.99 -6.28 -29.16
C SER A 4 -11.22 -6.68 -28.36
N SER A 5 -11.13 -7.77 -27.57
CA SER A 5 -12.18 -8.17 -26.67
C SER A 5 -12.23 -7.15 -25.51
N ALA A 6 -13.26 -6.32 -25.51
CA ALA A 6 -13.56 -5.43 -24.39
C ALA A 6 -13.81 -6.27 -23.13
N VAL A 7 -12.86 -6.27 -22.20
CA VAL A 7 -13.03 -6.93 -20.90
C VAL A 7 -13.83 -5.99 -20.01
N THR A 8 -15.04 -6.38 -19.69
CA THR A 8 -15.83 -5.71 -18.65
C THR A 8 -15.13 -5.96 -17.30
N PRO A 9 -14.74 -4.94 -16.55
CA PRO A 9 -14.18 -5.16 -15.23
C PRO A 9 -15.24 -5.85 -14.37
N THR A 10 -14.99 -7.13 -14.02
CA THR A 10 -15.81 -7.85 -13.07
C THR A 10 -15.58 -7.24 -11.70
N THR A 11 -16.51 -6.42 -11.23
CA THR A 11 -16.52 -6.01 -9.83
C THR A 11 -16.57 -7.27 -8.98
N ALA A 12 -15.63 -7.38 -8.03
CA ALA A 12 -15.63 -8.47 -7.06
C ALA A 12 -17.04 -8.61 -6.48
N SER A 13 -17.63 -9.80 -6.59
CA SER A 13 -18.97 -10.06 -6.08
C SER A 13 -18.95 -9.84 -4.57
N ALA A 14 -19.65 -8.81 -4.12
CA ALA A 14 -19.89 -8.60 -2.72
C ALA A 14 -20.83 -9.70 -2.23
N SER A 15 -20.41 -10.48 -1.23
CA SER A 15 -21.28 -11.45 -0.60
C SER A 15 -22.45 -10.76 0.08
N THR A 16 -23.59 -11.39 -0.01
CA THR A 16 -24.83 -11.48 0.81
C THR A 16 -25.45 -10.23 1.44
N THR A 17 -24.87 -9.04 1.43
CA THR A 17 -25.54 -7.80 1.91
C THR A 17 -25.61 -6.68 0.90
N ALA A 18 -25.02 -6.85 -0.27
CA ALA A 18 -25.14 -5.89 -1.35
C ALA A 18 -26.42 -6.17 -2.14
N ARG A 19 -27.26 -5.14 -2.32
CA ARG A 19 -28.27 -5.16 -3.38
C ARG A 19 -27.58 -5.58 -4.68
N PRO A 20 -28.17 -6.50 -5.48
CA PRO A 20 -27.59 -6.83 -6.77
C PRO A 20 -27.38 -5.54 -7.55
N SER A 21 -26.13 -5.17 -7.77
CA SER A 21 -25.82 -4.03 -8.62
C SER A 21 -26.32 -4.40 -10.00
N ARG A 22 -27.30 -3.65 -10.53
CA ARG A 22 -27.68 -3.77 -11.93
C ARG A 22 -26.40 -3.53 -12.72
N SER A 23 -26.01 -4.52 -13.53
CA SER A 23 -24.95 -4.32 -14.51
C SER A 23 -25.23 -3.03 -15.26
N PRO A 24 -24.27 -2.12 -15.36
CA PRO A 24 -24.50 -0.86 -16.04
C PRO A 24 -24.94 -1.16 -17.48
N THR A 25 -26.05 -0.58 -17.89
CA THR A 25 -26.59 -0.69 -19.26
C THR A 25 -25.76 0.07 -20.29
N ARG A 26 -24.66 0.70 -19.85
CA ARG A 26 -23.75 1.43 -20.74
C ARG A 26 -22.70 0.49 -21.32
N PRO A 27 -22.33 0.67 -22.60
CA PRO A 27 -21.26 -0.11 -23.20
C PRO A 27 -19.94 0.14 -22.46
N PRO A 28 -19.01 -0.83 -22.48
CA PRO A 28 -17.66 -0.64 -21.96
C PRO A 28 -17.00 0.57 -22.61
N VAL A 29 -16.30 1.36 -21.82
CA VAL A 29 -15.55 2.53 -22.33
C VAL A 29 -14.09 2.15 -22.55
N ASP A 30 -13.47 2.75 -23.56
CA ASP A 30 -12.03 2.61 -23.80
C ASP A 30 -11.28 3.51 -22.81
N ILE A 31 -10.73 2.90 -21.77
CA ILE A 31 -9.99 3.60 -20.71
C ILE A 31 -8.70 4.21 -21.27
N VAL A 32 -8.00 3.51 -22.15
CA VAL A 32 -6.74 3.99 -22.75
C VAL A 32 -7.00 5.25 -23.57
N GLN A 33 -8.06 5.24 -24.37
CA GLN A 33 -8.44 6.41 -25.15
C GLN A 33 -8.84 7.59 -24.27
N ILE A 34 -9.60 7.35 -23.20
CA ILE A 34 -9.98 8.40 -22.23
C ILE A 34 -8.75 9.02 -21.57
N LEU A 35 -7.78 8.21 -21.14
CA LEU A 35 -6.55 8.69 -20.52
C LEU A 35 -5.76 9.60 -21.49
N LYS A 36 -5.68 9.23 -22.77
CA LYS A 36 -5.03 10.02 -23.80
C LYS A 36 -5.78 11.32 -24.13
N ASP A 37 -7.09 11.24 -24.34
CA ASP A 37 -7.93 12.39 -24.70
C ASP A 37 -7.96 13.44 -23.58
N ARG A 38 -7.88 13.00 -22.32
CA ARG A 38 -7.87 13.88 -21.15
C ARG A 38 -6.46 14.33 -20.78
N GLN A 39 -5.43 13.88 -21.48
CA GLN A 39 -4.03 14.19 -21.20
C GLN A 39 -3.67 13.92 -19.73
N VAL A 40 -4.06 12.73 -19.23
CA VAL A 40 -3.80 12.33 -17.85
C VAL A 40 -2.31 12.05 -17.67
N ASP A 41 -1.70 12.65 -16.67
CA ASP A 41 -0.29 12.38 -16.32
C ASP A 41 -0.15 11.15 -15.40
N VAL A 42 -1.04 11.03 -14.42
CA VAL A 42 -0.95 9.99 -13.37
C VAL A 42 -2.31 9.34 -13.15
N LEU A 43 -2.35 8.02 -13.20
CA LEU A 43 -3.51 7.21 -12.84
C LEU A 43 -3.31 6.63 -11.45
N VAL A 44 -4.22 6.94 -10.53
CA VAL A 44 -4.21 6.43 -9.15
C VAL A 44 -5.21 5.30 -9.00
N CYS A 45 -4.77 4.16 -8.49
CA CYS A 45 -5.61 3.00 -8.22
C CYS A 45 -5.98 2.94 -6.74
N TYR A 46 -7.24 3.27 -6.43
CA TYR A 46 -7.85 3.24 -5.10
C TYR A 46 -9.09 2.33 -5.05
N LEU A 47 -9.05 1.22 -5.77
CA LEU A 47 -10.13 0.25 -5.78
C LEU A 47 -10.27 -0.45 -4.41
N PRO A 48 -11.43 -1.05 -4.10
CA PRO A 48 -11.58 -1.85 -2.89
C PRO A 48 -10.61 -3.03 -2.83
N VAL A 49 -10.21 -3.42 -1.62
CA VAL A 49 -9.38 -4.63 -1.40
C VAL A 49 -10.05 -5.86 -2.03
N GLY A 50 -9.26 -6.71 -2.69
CA GLY A 50 -9.74 -7.86 -3.46
C GLY A 50 -9.99 -7.58 -4.95
N SER A 51 -9.76 -6.34 -5.43
CA SER A 51 -9.92 -5.96 -6.85
C SER A 51 -8.67 -6.23 -7.68
N GLU A 52 -8.01 -7.37 -7.51
CA GLU A 52 -6.71 -7.67 -8.14
C GLU A 52 -6.78 -7.62 -9.67
N VAL A 53 -7.79 -8.28 -10.26
CA VAL A 53 -7.98 -8.31 -11.73
C VAL A 53 -8.18 -6.91 -12.30
N ALA A 54 -9.02 -6.10 -11.63
CA ALA A 54 -9.27 -4.74 -12.05
C ALA A 54 -8.03 -3.84 -11.88
N ALA A 55 -7.28 -3.99 -10.78
CA ALA A 55 -6.05 -3.23 -10.56
C ALA A 55 -5.00 -3.51 -11.66
N LYS A 56 -4.80 -4.79 -12.01
CA LYS A 56 -3.90 -5.19 -13.10
C LYS A 56 -4.39 -4.70 -14.47
N PHE A 57 -5.71 -4.70 -14.70
CA PHE A 57 -6.29 -4.12 -15.92
C PHE A 57 -5.97 -2.61 -16.04
N TYR A 58 -6.18 -1.83 -14.98
CA TYR A 58 -5.86 -0.40 -14.99
C TYR A 58 -4.35 -0.13 -15.08
N ALA A 59 -3.51 -0.98 -14.49
CA ALA A 59 -2.07 -0.91 -14.66
C ALA A 59 -1.66 -1.08 -16.13
N GLN A 60 -2.28 -2.05 -16.85
CA GLN A 60 -2.05 -2.23 -18.28
C GLN A 60 -2.55 -1.02 -19.08
N CYS A 61 -3.72 -0.47 -18.75
CA CYS A 61 -4.22 0.75 -19.38
C CYS A 61 -3.26 1.94 -19.22
N ALA A 62 -2.64 2.08 -18.04
CA ALA A 62 -1.64 3.11 -17.80
C ALA A 62 -0.39 2.95 -18.68
N ILE A 63 0.11 1.71 -18.81
CA ILE A 63 1.22 1.38 -19.72
C ILE A 63 0.87 1.75 -21.17
N ASP A 64 -0.29 1.34 -21.67
CA ASP A 64 -0.74 1.55 -23.05
C ASP A 64 -1.02 3.02 -23.36
N ALA A 65 -1.44 3.77 -22.34
CA ALA A 65 -1.66 5.21 -22.46
C ALA A 65 -0.40 6.06 -22.22
N LYS A 66 0.71 5.47 -21.74
CA LYS A 66 1.93 6.18 -21.31
C LYS A 66 1.69 7.13 -20.13
N VAL A 67 0.88 6.70 -19.18
CA VAL A 67 0.48 7.42 -17.97
C VAL A 67 1.16 6.80 -16.77
N ALA A 68 1.74 7.59 -15.87
CA ALA A 68 2.31 7.09 -14.62
C ALA A 68 1.24 6.39 -13.77
N PHE A 69 1.63 5.37 -13.02
CA PHE A 69 0.69 4.58 -12.21
C PHE A 69 1.05 4.62 -10.73
N VAL A 70 0.06 4.91 -9.88
CA VAL A 70 0.21 4.84 -8.43
C VAL A 70 -0.75 3.79 -7.88
N ASN A 71 -0.20 2.69 -7.35
CA ASN A 71 -0.99 1.59 -6.80
C ASN A 71 -1.13 1.70 -5.28
N ALA A 72 -2.28 2.20 -4.83
CA ALA A 72 -2.59 2.33 -3.42
C ALA A 72 -3.14 1.04 -2.76
N LEU A 73 -3.36 -0.04 -3.54
CA LEU A 73 -3.91 -1.30 -3.05
C LEU A 73 -2.82 -2.29 -2.66
N PRO A 74 -3.15 -3.27 -1.78
CA PRO A 74 -2.30 -4.42 -1.48
C PRO A 74 -2.37 -5.48 -2.60
N VAL A 75 -2.21 -5.05 -3.84
CA VAL A 75 -2.06 -5.90 -5.04
C VAL A 75 -0.64 -5.73 -5.53
N PHE A 76 0.13 -6.80 -5.56
CA PHE A 76 1.55 -6.73 -5.90
C PHE A 76 1.73 -6.53 -7.42
N ILE A 77 2.00 -5.29 -7.80
CA ILE A 77 2.29 -4.85 -9.17
C ILE A 77 3.72 -4.32 -9.24
N ALA A 78 4.03 -3.23 -8.53
CA ALA A 78 5.37 -2.64 -8.51
C ALA A 78 6.44 -3.61 -7.98
N GLY A 79 6.06 -4.43 -7.00
CA GLY A 79 6.94 -5.42 -6.36
C GLY A 79 7.14 -6.72 -7.13
N THR A 80 6.45 -6.96 -8.26
CA THR A 80 6.63 -8.17 -9.06
C THR A 80 7.49 -7.92 -10.29
N LYS A 81 8.42 -8.84 -10.55
CA LYS A 81 9.34 -8.70 -11.69
C LYS A 81 8.61 -8.54 -13.03
N GLU A 82 7.56 -9.32 -13.26
CA GLU A 82 6.79 -9.27 -14.51
C GLU A 82 6.27 -7.86 -14.81
N TRP A 83 5.63 -7.22 -13.83
CA TRP A 83 5.06 -5.90 -14.01
C TRP A 83 6.13 -4.80 -13.98
N ALA A 84 7.14 -4.94 -13.12
CA ALA A 84 8.26 -4.01 -13.08
C ALA A 84 8.97 -3.92 -14.45
N ASP A 85 9.20 -5.07 -15.09
CA ASP A 85 9.77 -5.14 -16.43
C ASP A 85 8.87 -4.45 -17.48
N LYS A 86 7.54 -4.74 -17.47
CA LYS A 86 6.58 -4.09 -18.40
C LYS A 86 6.57 -2.56 -18.27
N PHE A 87 6.57 -2.04 -17.03
CA PHE A 87 6.62 -0.59 -16.79
C PHE A 87 7.96 0.00 -17.24
N THR A 88 9.06 -0.70 -17.02
CA THR A 88 10.40 -0.27 -17.42
C THR A 88 10.54 -0.24 -18.95
N GLU A 89 10.15 -1.32 -19.63
CA GLU A 89 10.19 -1.41 -21.10
C GLU A 89 9.29 -0.38 -21.78
N ALA A 90 8.16 -0.09 -21.14
CA ALA A 90 7.24 0.94 -21.63
C ALA A 90 7.74 2.38 -21.38
N GLY A 91 8.75 2.58 -20.54
CA GLY A 91 9.20 3.90 -20.09
C GLY A 91 8.16 4.63 -19.23
N VAL A 92 7.34 3.88 -18.48
CA VAL A 92 6.26 4.42 -17.64
C VAL A 92 6.60 4.22 -16.17
N PRO A 93 6.58 5.25 -15.31
CA PRO A 93 6.85 5.08 -13.89
C PRO A 93 5.68 4.44 -13.15
N ILE A 94 6.01 3.65 -12.11
CA ILE A 94 5.07 3.13 -11.14
C ILE A 94 5.54 3.38 -9.71
N VAL A 95 4.62 3.79 -8.83
CA VAL A 95 4.81 3.86 -7.39
C VAL A 95 3.79 2.91 -6.72
N GLY A 96 4.24 1.92 -5.97
CA GLY A 96 3.40 0.86 -5.37
C GLY A 96 4.22 0.01 -4.40
N ASP A 97 3.61 -0.85 -3.61
CA ASP A 97 2.19 -1.22 -3.53
C ASP A 97 1.69 -1.01 -2.09
N ASP A 98 0.38 -0.84 -1.90
CA ASP A 98 -0.28 -0.65 -0.59
C ASP A 98 0.15 0.62 0.15
N ILE A 99 -0.60 1.71 -0.05
CA ILE A 99 -0.28 3.04 0.49
C ILE A 99 -0.17 3.04 2.02
N LYS A 100 0.85 3.71 2.55
CA LYS A 100 0.97 4.07 3.97
C LYS A 100 0.05 5.24 4.31
N SER A 101 -0.02 5.58 5.59
CA SER A 101 -0.61 6.83 6.09
C SER A 101 0.51 7.76 6.55
N GLN A 102 0.24 9.05 6.77
CA GLN A 102 1.23 9.99 7.30
C GLN A 102 1.71 9.55 8.69
N VAL A 103 0.78 9.43 9.64
CA VAL A 103 1.01 8.81 10.95
C VAL A 103 -0.05 7.75 11.16
N GLY A 104 0.27 6.52 10.82
CA GLY A 104 -0.65 5.39 10.91
C GLY A 104 -0.11 4.26 11.78
N ALA A 105 -0.94 3.26 12.01
CA ALA A 105 -0.58 2.12 12.85
C ALA A 105 0.70 1.42 12.37
N THR A 106 0.86 1.22 11.06
CA THR A 106 2.06 0.60 10.49
C THR A 106 3.30 1.45 10.76
N ILE A 107 3.24 2.77 10.54
CA ILE A 107 4.39 3.66 10.74
C ILE A 107 4.78 3.69 12.22
N THR A 108 3.83 3.93 13.13
CA THR A 108 4.13 3.98 14.55
C THR A 108 4.67 2.64 15.07
N HIS A 109 4.13 1.52 14.59
CA HIS A 109 4.60 0.19 14.97
C HIS A 109 6.04 -0.06 14.49
N ARG A 110 6.35 0.28 13.21
CA ARG A 110 7.71 0.19 12.65
C ARG A 110 8.71 0.99 13.47
N VAL A 111 8.38 2.26 13.77
CA VAL A 111 9.26 3.16 14.56
C VAL A 111 9.49 2.61 15.96
N MET A 112 8.47 2.06 16.62
CA MET A 112 8.63 1.47 17.95
C MET A 112 9.41 0.16 17.91
N ALA A 113 9.24 -0.68 16.90
CA ALA A 113 10.06 -1.88 16.69
C ALA A 113 11.53 -1.50 16.46
N LYS A 114 11.78 -0.50 15.60
CA LYS A 114 13.12 0.03 15.37
C LYS A 114 13.74 0.63 16.62
N LEU A 115 12.95 1.30 17.47
CA LEU A 115 13.43 1.84 18.75
C LEU A 115 13.96 0.73 19.67
N PHE A 116 13.30 -0.43 19.72
CA PHE A 116 13.78 -1.58 20.50
C PHE A 116 15.15 -2.02 19.97
N GLU A 117 15.30 -2.18 18.66
CA GLU A 117 16.54 -2.56 17.99
C GLU A 117 17.65 -1.54 18.27
N ASP A 118 17.41 -0.25 18.01
CA ASP A 118 18.38 0.83 18.18
C ASP A 118 18.84 1.01 19.64
N ARG A 119 18.02 0.59 20.60
CA ARG A 119 18.35 0.66 22.03
C ARG A 119 18.88 -0.66 22.60
N GLY A 120 19.10 -1.66 21.76
CA GLY A 120 19.60 -2.98 22.18
C GLY A 120 18.62 -3.76 23.06
N VAL A 121 17.33 -3.47 22.92
CA VAL A 121 16.27 -4.27 23.57
C VAL A 121 15.88 -5.39 22.63
N LEU A 122 16.00 -6.61 23.12
CA LEU A 122 15.65 -7.80 22.34
C LEU A 122 14.12 -7.90 22.21
N LEU A 123 13.57 -7.53 21.06
CA LEU A 123 12.15 -7.69 20.81
C LEU A 123 11.80 -9.17 20.65
N GLU A 124 10.93 -9.71 21.46
CA GLU A 124 10.52 -11.12 21.44
C GLU A 124 9.20 -11.34 20.71
N ARG A 125 8.23 -10.47 20.93
CA ARG A 125 6.91 -10.58 20.32
C ARG A 125 6.22 -9.24 20.21
N THR A 126 5.31 -9.16 19.26
CA THR A 126 4.53 -7.94 19.03
C THR A 126 3.16 -8.23 18.44
N MET A 127 2.20 -7.38 18.78
CA MET A 127 0.87 -7.44 18.19
C MET A 127 0.35 -6.05 17.82
N GLN A 128 -0.52 -6.03 16.80
CA GLN A 128 -1.30 -4.87 16.39
C GLN A 128 -2.72 -5.31 16.08
N LEU A 129 -3.69 -4.73 16.78
CA LEU A 129 -5.11 -4.92 16.52
C LEU A 129 -5.69 -3.60 15.99
N ASN A 130 -6.52 -3.67 14.97
CA ASN A 130 -7.13 -2.49 14.37
C ASN A 130 -8.65 -2.57 14.42
N VAL A 131 -9.29 -1.44 14.67
CA VAL A 131 -10.75 -1.30 14.61
C VAL A 131 -11.06 0.00 13.86
N GLY A 132 -12.01 -0.01 12.95
CA GLY A 132 -12.41 1.18 12.20
C GLY A 132 -13.85 1.13 11.73
N GLY A 133 -14.37 2.28 11.27
CA GLY A 133 -15.76 2.41 10.87
C GLY A 133 -15.99 2.72 9.40
N ASN A 134 -14.93 2.86 8.59
CA ASN A 134 -15.06 3.14 7.16
C ASN A 134 -15.32 1.87 6.33
N MET A 135 -15.57 2.05 5.03
CA MET A 135 -15.92 0.96 4.14
C MET A 135 -14.77 -0.03 3.89
N ASP A 136 -13.50 0.38 4.04
CA ASP A 136 -12.36 -0.54 3.93
C ASP A 136 -12.41 -1.56 5.08
N PHE A 137 -12.69 -1.11 6.31
CA PHE A 137 -12.88 -2.00 7.46
C PHE A 137 -14.07 -2.93 7.29
N LYS A 138 -15.18 -2.44 6.76
CA LYS A 138 -16.34 -3.28 6.45
C LYS A 138 -16.02 -4.35 5.42
N ASN A 139 -15.28 -4.01 4.36
CA ASN A 139 -14.86 -4.95 3.34
C ASN A 139 -13.88 -6.00 3.88
N MET A 140 -13.09 -5.66 4.92
CA MET A 140 -12.16 -6.58 5.54
C MET A 140 -12.80 -7.64 6.44
N LEU A 141 -14.09 -7.58 6.71
CA LEU A 141 -14.83 -8.67 7.36
C LEU A 141 -14.91 -9.92 6.47
N GLU A 142 -14.75 -9.78 5.16
CA GLU A 142 -14.65 -10.88 4.20
C GLU A 142 -13.22 -11.46 4.23
N ARG A 143 -13.03 -12.53 4.98
CA ARG A 143 -11.70 -13.10 5.29
C ARG A 143 -10.91 -13.56 4.06
N ASP A 144 -11.58 -14.02 3.01
CA ASP A 144 -10.95 -14.51 1.78
C ASP A 144 -10.17 -13.41 1.01
N ARG A 145 -10.37 -12.14 1.39
CA ARG A 145 -9.71 -10.97 0.77
C ARG A 145 -8.50 -10.47 1.54
N LEU A 146 -8.15 -11.10 2.68
CA LEU A 146 -7.19 -10.55 3.64
C LEU A 146 -5.76 -11.05 3.48
N GLU A 147 -5.49 -12.10 2.71
CA GLU A 147 -4.17 -12.74 2.67
C GLU A 147 -3.06 -11.77 2.24
N SER A 148 -3.21 -11.09 1.10
CA SER A 148 -2.20 -10.13 0.62
C SER A 148 -2.01 -8.95 1.57
N LYS A 149 -3.11 -8.46 2.18
CA LYS A 149 -3.06 -7.35 3.14
C LYS A 149 -2.37 -7.75 4.46
N LYS A 150 -2.54 -9.00 4.92
CA LYS A 150 -1.85 -9.53 6.10
C LYS A 150 -0.35 -9.63 5.84
N ILE A 151 0.05 -10.19 4.71
CA ILE A 151 1.45 -10.30 4.28
C ILE A 151 2.10 -8.92 4.22
N SER A 152 1.49 -7.96 3.53
CA SER A 152 1.99 -6.60 3.39
C SER A 152 2.24 -5.91 4.73
N LYS A 153 1.27 -5.96 5.64
CA LYS A 153 1.40 -5.32 6.96
C LYS A 153 2.46 -5.98 7.83
N THR A 154 2.53 -7.31 7.83
CA THR A 154 3.51 -8.06 8.63
C THR A 154 4.93 -7.76 8.15
N GLN A 155 5.17 -7.84 6.84
CA GLN A 155 6.46 -7.52 6.23
C GLN A 155 6.90 -6.08 6.51
N ALA A 156 5.97 -5.13 6.46
CA ALA A 156 6.27 -3.74 6.74
C ALA A 156 6.83 -3.52 8.16
N VAL A 157 6.36 -4.25 9.16
CA VAL A 157 6.84 -4.14 10.55
C VAL A 157 8.11 -4.97 10.74
N THR A 158 8.13 -6.24 10.32
CA THR A 158 9.26 -7.15 10.54
C THR A 158 10.52 -6.72 9.79
N SER A 159 10.39 -5.95 8.70
CA SER A 159 11.52 -5.37 7.98
C SER A 159 12.36 -4.37 8.78
N GLN A 160 11.89 -3.96 9.96
CA GLN A 160 12.62 -3.05 10.86
C GLN A 160 13.41 -3.79 11.94
N ILE A 161 13.45 -5.10 11.89
CA ILE A 161 14.05 -5.96 12.91
C ILE A 161 15.03 -6.90 12.20
N ASP A 162 16.27 -7.00 12.69
CA ASP A 162 17.32 -7.81 12.05
C ASP A 162 17.16 -9.31 12.25
N ARG A 163 16.23 -9.73 13.11
CA ARG A 163 15.99 -11.16 13.40
C ARG A 163 14.56 -11.59 13.04
N ASP A 164 14.41 -12.85 12.71
CA ASP A 164 13.08 -13.47 12.58
C ASP A 164 12.51 -13.76 13.98
N LEU A 165 11.34 -13.19 14.27
CA LEU A 165 10.60 -13.44 15.52
C LEU A 165 9.82 -14.76 15.49
N GLY A 166 9.62 -15.34 14.30
CA GLY A 166 8.72 -16.47 14.10
C GLY A 166 7.24 -16.06 14.01
N ALA A 167 6.47 -16.83 13.26
CA ALA A 167 5.08 -16.50 12.93
C ALA A 167 4.15 -16.36 14.14
N ASP A 168 4.40 -17.14 15.21
CA ASP A 168 3.56 -17.13 16.42
C ASP A 168 3.81 -15.92 17.33
N ASN A 169 4.92 -15.22 17.12
CA ASN A 169 5.32 -14.06 17.92
C ASN A 169 4.99 -12.73 17.26
N VAL A 170 4.46 -12.73 16.04
CA VAL A 170 4.04 -11.53 15.32
C VAL A 170 2.57 -11.63 14.94
N HIS A 171 1.73 -10.85 15.61
CA HIS A 171 0.32 -10.79 15.29
C HIS A 171 -0.08 -9.39 14.82
N ILE A 172 -0.18 -9.21 13.51
CA ILE A 172 -0.76 -7.99 12.91
C ILE A 172 -2.12 -8.40 12.39
N GLY A 173 -3.08 -8.28 13.28
CA GLY A 173 -4.38 -8.90 13.18
C GLY A 173 -5.27 -8.34 12.11
N PRO A 174 -6.34 -9.11 11.84
CA PRO A 174 -7.46 -8.61 11.08
C PRO A 174 -8.02 -7.37 11.79
N SER A 175 -8.73 -6.63 11.02
CA SER A 175 -9.43 -5.47 11.50
C SER A 175 -10.86 -5.84 11.82
N ASP A 176 -11.42 -5.21 12.86
CA ASP A 176 -12.84 -5.30 13.15
C ASP A 176 -13.54 -4.02 12.72
N TYR A 177 -14.86 -4.11 12.51
CA TYR A 177 -15.69 -3.01 12.01
C TYR A 177 -16.69 -2.55 13.06
N VAL A 178 -16.67 -1.24 13.34
CA VAL A 178 -17.62 -0.59 14.24
C VAL A 178 -18.19 0.64 13.53
N ALA A 179 -19.43 0.53 13.04
CA ALA A 179 -20.06 1.53 12.17
C ALA A 179 -20.06 2.97 12.72
N TRP A 180 -20.27 3.16 14.04
CA TRP A 180 -20.31 4.50 14.65
C TRP A 180 -18.93 5.18 14.76
N LEU A 181 -17.84 4.49 14.45
CA LEU A 181 -16.52 5.11 14.32
C LEU A 181 -16.39 5.97 13.06
N ASP A 182 -17.27 5.81 12.09
CA ASP A 182 -17.22 6.51 10.80
C ASP A 182 -15.85 6.31 10.13
N ASP A 183 -15.12 7.37 9.80
CA ASP A 183 -13.79 7.28 9.20
C ASP A 183 -12.65 7.15 10.24
N ARG A 184 -12.98 7.05 11.52
CA ARG A 184 -11.98 6.85 12.58
C ARG A 184 -11.46 5.43 12.59
N LYS A 185 -10.18 5.32 12.92
CA LYS A 185 -9.46 4.07 13.09
C LYS A 185 -8.70 4.07 14.40
N TRP A 186 -8.88 3.03 15.17
CA TRP A 186 -8.10 2.73 16.35
C TRP A 186 -7.10 1.62 16.06
N ALA A 187 -5.88 1.78 16.55
CA ALA A 187 -4.88 0.73 16.55
C ALA A 187 -4.36 0.53 17.97
N PHE A 188 -4.42 -0.70 18.45
CA PHE A 188 -3.84 -1.13 19.71
C PHE A 188 -2.55 -1.88 19.38
N VAL A 189 -1.42 -1.40 19.88
CA VAL A 189 -0.12 -1.97 19.59
C VAL A 189 0.58 -2.31 20.89
N ARG A 190 1.18 -3.51 20.94
CA ARG A 190 1.98 -3.97 22.06
C ARG A 190 3.26 -4.62 21.53
N LEU A 191 4.39 -4.26 22.15
CA LEU A 191 5.70 -4.84 21.93
C LEU A 191 6.21 -5.39 23.26
N GLU A 192 6.76 -6.58 23.27
CA GLU A 192 7.36 -7.21 24.42
C GLU A 192 8.78 -7.68 24.10
N GLY A 193 9.70 -7.45 25.02
CA GLY A 193 11.10 -7.80 24.82
C GLY A 193 11.89 -7.89 26.11
N ARG A 194 13.20 -8.03 25.96
CA ARG A 194 14.17 -8.13 27.07
C ARG A 194 15.15 -6.99 27.00
N ALA A 195 15.26 -6.26 28.11
CA ALA A 195 16.26 -5.23 28.31
C ALA A 195 17.52 -5.80 28.98
N PHE A 196 18.43 -4.92 29.37
CA PHE A 196 19.66 -5.30 30.08
C PHE A 196 19.36 -6.20 31.30
N GLY A 197 20.17 -7.25 31.49
CA GLY A 197 19.99 -8.21 32.56
C GLY A 197 18.82 -9.16 32.38
N ASP A 198 18.36 -9.32 31.15
CA ASP A 198 17.22 -10.19 30.81
C ASP A 198 15.89 -9.75 31.45
N VAL A 199 15.80 -8.47 31.83
CA VAL A 199 14.61 -7.93 32.47
C VAL A 199 13.50 -7.70 31.43
N PRO A 200 12.25 -8.21 31.66
CA PRO A 200 11.14 -7.96 30.77
C PRO A 200 10.83 -6.47 30.58
N LEU A 201 10.59 -6.06 29.35
CA LEU A 201 10.15 -4.71 28.99
C LEU A 201 8.96 -4.83 28.04
N SER A 202 7.91 -4.06 28.29
CA SER A 202 6.78 -3.96 27.39
C SER A 202 6.42 -2.51 27.11
N LEU A 203 6.02 -2.25 25.87
CA LEU A 203 5.45 -0.98 25.42
C LEU A 203 4.06 -1.25 24.87
N GLU A 204 3.09 -0.49 25.33
CA GLU A 204 1.72 -0.56 24.80
C GLU A 204 1.19 0.85 24.54
N TYR A 205 0.50 1.02 23.40
CA TYR A 205 -0.15 2.29 23.09
C TYR A 205 -1.39 2.09 22.24
N LYS A 206 -2.26 3.07 22.26
CA LYS A 206 -3.41 3.22 21.37
C LYS A 206 -3.17 4.44 20.47
N LEU A 207 -3.37 4.25 19.18
CA LEU A 207 -3.42 5.32 18.20
C LEU A 207 -4.86 5.48 17.72
N GLU A 208 -5.34 6.73 17.61
CA GLU A 208 -6.59 7.06 16.94
C GLU A 208 -6.31 8.08 15.83
N VAL A 209 -6.82 7.81 14.63
CA VAL A 209 -6.68 8.68 13.46
C VAL A 209 -7.96 8.73 12.64
N TRP A 210 -8.13 9.79 11.87
CA TRP A 210 -9.06 9.81 10.73
C TRP A 210 -8.33 9.21 9.53
N ASP A 211 -8.79 8.04 9.06
CA ASP A 211 -8.02 7.16 8.16
C ASP A 211 -7.87 7.78 6.76
N SER A 212 -8.97 8.30 6.19
CA SER A 212 -8.96 8.82 4.81
C SER A 212 -8.08 10.05 4.61
N PRO A 213 -8.19 11.14 5.42
CA PRO A 213 -7.28 12.28 5.27
C PRO A 213 -5.82 11.92 5.57
N ASN A 214 -5.58 10.99 6.49
CA ASN A 214 -4.25 10.52 6.84
C ASN A 214 -3.56 9.78 5.67
N SER A 215 -4.33 9.06 4.85
CA SER A 215 -3.85 8.46 3.60
C SER A 215 -3.75 9.47 2.46
N ALA A 216 -4.69 10.43 2.38
CA ALA A 216 -4.73 11.42 1.32
C ALA A 216 -3.46 12.28 1.26
N GLY A 217 -2.89 12.65 2.41
CA GLY A 217 -1.63 13.38 2.46
C GLY A 217 -0.47 12.64 1.79
N VAL A 218 -0.40 11.33 1.99
CA VAL A 218 0.67 10.50 1.40
C VAL A 218 0.47 10.29 -0.09
N ILE A 219 -0.77 10.08 -0.54
CA ILE A 219 -1.02 9.83 -1.96
C ILE A 219 -0.70 11.05 -2.82
N ILE A 220 -0.90 12.26 -2.30
CA ILE A 220 -0.53 13.49 -3.00
C ILE A 220 0.97 13.49 -3.31
N ASP A 221 1.80 13.15 -2.34
CA ASP A 221 3.25 13.10 -2.53
C ASP A 221 3.69 11.93 -3.44
N ALA A 222 3.03 10.78 -3.34
CA ALA A 222 3.25 9.66 -4.27
C ALA A 222 2.93 10.05 -5.72
N VAL A 223 1.83 10.77 -5.96
CA VAL A 223 1.45 11.31 -7.27
C VAL A 223 2.48 12.30 -7.78
N ARG A 224 2.96 13.21 -6.92
CA ARG A 224 4.01 14.18 -7.28
C ARG A 224 5.31 13.48 -7.66
N ALA A 225 5.73 12.46 -6.91
CA ALA A 225 6.90 11.66 -7.23
C ALA A 225 6.75 10.93 -8.58
N ALA A 226 5.59 10.31 -8.83
CA ALA A 226 5.28 9.66 -10.09
C ALA A 226 5.31 10.65 -11.28
N LYS A 227 4.79 11.88 -11.09
CA LYS A 227 4.84 12.95 -12.11
C LYS A 227 6.27 13.41 -12.38
N ILE A 228 7.09 13.60 -11.33
CA ILE A 228 8.51 13.94 -11.48
C ILE A 228 9.24 12.87 -12.31
N ALA A 229 9.00 11.59 -12.02
CA ALA A 229 9.57 10.49 -12.77
C ALA A 229 9.14 10.50 -14.23
N LEU A 230 7.84 10.72 -14.50
CA LEU A 230 7.30 10.81 -15.86
C LEU A 230 7.95 11.96 -16.64
N ASP A 231 8.07 13.14 -16.04
CA ASP A 231 8.68 14.32 -16.68
C ASP A 231 10.18 14.14 -16.98
N ARG A 232 10.84 13.29 -16.19
CA ARG A 232 12.26 12.93 -16.40
C ARG A 232 12.44 11.74 -17.34
N GLY A 233 11.37 11.13 -17.85
CA GLY A 233 11.42 9.94 -18.70
C GLY A 233 11.90 8.68 -18.00
N ILE A 234 11.74 8.61 -16.66
CA ILE A 234 12.14 7.47 -15.85
C ILE A 234 11.02 6.43 -15.86
N GLY A 235 11.28 5.24 -16.38
CA GLY A 235 10.33 4.14 -16.42
C GLY A 235 10.57 3.09 -15.32
N GLY A 236 9.52 2.31 -15.01
CA GLY A 236 9.59 1.25 -14.03
C GLY A 236 9.31 1.72 -12.59
N PRO A 237 9.55 0.84 -11.59
CA PRO A 237 9.32 1.16 -10.18
C PRO A 237 10.24 2.28 -9.69
N ILE A 238 9.67 3.29 -9.06
CA ILE A 238 10.41 4.35 -8.38
C ILE A 238 10.68 3.88 -6.95
N LEU A 239 11.89 3.36 -6.73
CA LEU A 239 12.26 2.63 -5.50
C LEU A 239 12.20 3.51 -4.25
N SER A 240 12.74 4.72 -4.33
CA SER A 240 12.73 5.70 -3.24
C SER A 240 11.31 6.05 -2.80
N ALA A 241 10.46 6.48 -3.74
CA ALA A 241 9.08 6.85 -3.48
C ALA A 241 8.26 5.65 -3.01
N SER A 242 8.42 4.48 -3.64
CA SER A 242 7.70 3.26 -3.23
C SER A 242 8.09 2.84 -1.82
N SER A 243 9.37 2.85 -1.46
CA SER A 243 9.81 2.48 -0.11
C SER A 243 9.26 3.42 0.96
N TYR A 244 9.24 4.72 0.70
CA TYR A 244 8.77 5.69 1.68
C TYR A 244 7.24 5.71 1.80
N PHE A 245 6.52 5.70 0.68
CA PHE A 245 5.08 5.89 0.66
C PHE A 245 4.25 4.60 0.74
N MET A 246 4.84 3.43 0.45
CA MET A 246 4.10 2.17 0.31
C MET A 246 4.53 1.13 1.36
N LYS A 247 3.59 0.24 1.75
CA LYS A 247 3.85 -0.83 2.72
C LYS A 247 4.58 -2.03 2.11
N SER A 248 4.34 -2.29 0.82
CA SER A 248 4.95 -3.39 0.06
C SER A 248 5.69 -2.87 -1.17
N PRO A 249 6.74 -2.06 -0.99
CA PRO A 249 7.55 -1.57 -2.11
C PRO A 249 8.39 -2.70 -2.71
N PRO A 250 8.92 -2.52 -3.92
CA PRO A 250 9.89 -3.45 -4.52
C PRO A 250 11.15 -3.67 -3.66
N VAL A 251 11.58 -2.63 -2.95
CA VAL A 251 12.70 -2.68 -2.00
C VAL A 251 12.27 -2.01 -0.70
N GLN A 252 12.47 -2.69 0.41
CA GLN A 252 12.21 -2.14 1.74
C GLN A 252 13.48 -1.49 2.27
N TYR A 253 13.42 -0.17 2.53
CA TYR A 253 14.43 0.58 3.27
C TYR A 253 13.95 0.89 4.68
N PHE A 254 14.85 1.24 5.58
CA PHE A 254 14.48 1.89 6.84
C PHE A 254 13.81 3.24 6.55
N ASP A 255 12.94 3.71 7.45
CA ASP A 255 12.11 4.88 7.15
C ASP A 255 12.94 6.18 6.99
N ASP A 256 14.05 6.32 7.72
CA ASP A 256 15.00 7.42 7.58
C ASP A 256 15.74 7.37 6.24
N GLU A 257 16.25 6.20 5.87
CA GLU A 257 16.90 5.98 4.57
C GLU A 257 15.92 6.20 3.41
N ALA A 258 14.70 5.68 3.52
CA ALA A 258 13.67 5.85 2.50
C ALA A 258 13.32 7.34 2.30
N ARG A 259 13.22 8.11 3.40
CA ARG A 259 12.99 9.55 3.33
C ARG A 259 14.14 10.27 2.63
N ASP A 260 15.36 9.99 3.02
CA ASP A 260 16.55 10.63 2.44
C ASP A 260 16.69 10.29 0.94
N ASN A 261 16.32 9.07 0.54
CA ASN A 261 16.30 8.67 -0.87
C ASN A 261 15.21 9.41 -1.67
N VAL A 262 14.04 9.68 -1.09
CA VAL A 262 13.02 10.53 -1.73
C VAL A 262 13.52 11.96 -1.91
N GLU A 263 14.18 12.54 -0.91
CA GLU A 263 14.77 13.87 -1.03
C GLU A 263 15.84 13.95 -2.14
N LYS A 264 16.70 12.94 -2.23
CA LYS A 264 17.70 12.82 -3.29
C LYS A 264 17.04 12.65 -4.67
N PHE A 265 15.97 11.83 -4.74
CA PHE A 265 15.20 11.67 -5.97
C PHE A 265 14.58 13.00 -6.42
N ILE A 266 13.95 13.75 -5.52
CA ILE A 266 13.36 15.06 -5.83
C ILE A 266 14.42 16.02 -6.38
N LYS A 267 15.62 16.04 -5.81
CA LYS A 267 16.75 16.86 -6.27
C LYS A 267 17.40 16.38 -7.55
N GLY A 268 17.09 15.17 -8.00
CA GLY A 268 17.73 14.55 -9.18
C GLY A 268 19.11 13.96 -8.90
N GLU A 269 19.45 13.72 -7.65
CA GLU A 269 20.72 13.11 -7.21
C GLU A 269 20.69 11.58 -7.38
N VAL A 270 19.51 10.98 -7.41
CA VAL A 270 19.25 9.57 -7.73
C VAL A 270 18.12 9.46 -8.75
N GLU A 271 18.19 8.44 -9.59
CA GLU A 271 17.22 8.25 -10.67
C GLU A 271 15.90 7.63 -10.18
N ARG A 272 15.96 6.70 -9.21
CA ARG A 272 14.81 5.89 -8.76
C ARG A 272 14.68 5.82 -7.25
#